data_012146f73d104152b2c2ab286a6b557b
#
_entry.id   012146f73d104152b2c2ab286a6b557b
#
_cell.length_a   1.000
_cell.length_b   1.000
_cell.length_c   1.000
_cell.angle_alpha   90.00
_cell.angle_beta   90.00
_cell.angle_gamma   90.00
#
_symmetry.space_group_name_H-M   'P 1'
#
loop_
_entity.id
_entity.type
_entity.pdbx_description
1 polymer ?
#
loop_
_entity_poly.entity_id
_entity_poly.type
_entity_poly.pdbx_seq_one_letter_code
_entity_poly.pdbx_strand_id
1 'polypeptide(L)'
;MQPELSGLVDDAVRVWSRPGFETFLSLPSLRFEPFDYQVQAARAALRRMRGRAILADEVGLGKTIEAGLTLAELRLRGLADRTLVITPAGLVTQWQEELERKFAIPTVTASAVTAGGQLTGAEETADRPVVVVSLAAARRDPLKSALAQDQWDLLVVDEAHRVRNPRSASGKLVRQLKSRHLLLLTATPVENRLQDLYEMISLVSPGLLGTAAQFRAAHGGDTRAATRAAPAAETSGTITPRNVAALRKRTAEVMIRHRRSEVSVLLPQRLAETLLIEPPPAEREWYADLGDRLRKEGRETTPARRLTMRSIARLAGSSPAAAVPALRKAGWDDLAGHAASLDSWPKGAVLLDQLRRHDSGTGAGPADGEPDKVLVFTAFRHTLDQLAAKVADAGIPAAIYHGSLPRRDKEKAIASFRDDVHVLLSTESAGEGRNLQFCHVMINMDLPWNPMQIEQRLGRLHRVGQTRDVLLTNLVAKGTIEEQVLRVLESKINLFELVVGELDMILGRVDDDFDFESTVFNAFVSSGDDAEFAERMEVIGDDLARARTDYLASREAVDDLVGDTDD
;
A
#
# COMPACT_ATOMS: atom_id res chain seq x y z
N MET A 1 34.05 -29.00 -44.79
CA MET A 1 32.92 -28.28 -44.13
C MET A 1 33.36 -26.85 -43.94
N GLN A 2 32.66 -25.89 -44.47
CA GLN A 2 33.05 -24.49 -44.42
C GLN A 2 33.04 -24.01 -42.95
N PRO A 3 34.05 -23.24 -42.51
CA PRO A 3 34.16 -22.80 -41.09
C PRO A 3 32.93 -22.04 -40.57
N GLU A 4 32.22 -21.35 -41.46
CA GLU A 4 30.99 -20.63 -41.14
C GLU A 4 29.81 -21.53 -40.79
N LEU A 5 29.72 -22.73 -41.39
CA LEU A 5 28.69 -23.71 -41.07
C LEU A 5 28.91 -24.37 -39.70
N SER A 6 30.18 -24.54 -39.29
CA SER A 6 30.51 -25.08 -37.97
C SER A 6 30.09 -24.12 -36.86
N GLY A 7 30.34 -22.81 -37.03
CA GLY A 7 29.90 -21.80 -36.07
C GLY A 7 28.38 -21.71 -35.92
N LEU A 8 27.65 -21.80 -37.03
CA LEU A 8 26.17 -21.82 -37.03
C LEU A 8 25.61 -23.07 -36.35
N VAL A 9 26.25 -24.23 -36.55
CA VAL A 9 25.84 -25.49 -35.88
C VAL A 9 26.11 -25.39 -34.38
N ASP A 10 27.28 -24.90 -33.97
CA ASP A 10 27.61 -24.70 -32.56
C ASP A 10 26.67 -23.71 -31.87
N ASP A 11 26.29 -22.62 -32.55
CA ASP A 11 25.32 -21.67 -32.05
C ASP A 11 23.91 -22.28 -31.99
N ALA A 12 23.51 -23.06 -32.99
CA ALA A 12 22.23 -23.78 -32.98
C ALA A 12 22.17 -24.82 -31.85
N VAL A 13 23.25 -25.60 -31.66
CA VAL A 13 23.35 -26.55 -30.55
C VAL A 13 23.32 -25.83 -29.20
N ARG A 14 24.02 -24.69 -29.07
CA ARG A 14 24.01 -23.88 -27.86
C ARG A 14 22.62 -23.30 -27.54
N VAL A 15 21.86 -22.88 -28.55
CA VAL A 15 20.47 -22.42 -28.41
C VAL A 15 19.55 -23.58 -28.06
N TRP A 16 19.73 -24.72 -28.73
CA TRP A 16 18.88 -25.91 -28.53
C TRP A 16 19.14 -26.64 -27.21
N SER A 17 20.37 -26.60 -26.69
CA SER A 17 20.75 -27.20 -25.42
C SER A 17 20.39 -26.33 -24.21
N ARG A 18 19.98 -25.07 -24.40
CA ARG A 18 19.51 -24.25 -23.30
C ARG A 18 18.16 -24.79 -22.80
N PRO A 19 18.04 -25.18 -21.52
CA PRO A 19 16.76 -25.64 -20.99
C PRO A 19 15.72 -24.53 -21.17
N GLY A 20 14.56 -24.88 -21.72
CA GLY A 20 13.42 -23.98 -21.86
C GLY A 20 12.91 -23.53 -20.47
N PHE A 21 12.02 -22.55 -20.39
CA PHE A 21 11.40 -22.10 -19.15
C PHE A 21 10.45 -23.12 -18.50
N GLU A 22 10.56 -24.40 -18.86
CA GLU A 22 9.79 -25.50 -18.23
C GLU A 22 10.29 -25.78 -16.83
N THR A 23 11.63 -25.77 -16.67
CA THR A 23 12.28 -25.90 -15.38
C THR A 23 12.90 -24.57 -15.00
N PHE A 24 12.56 -24.05 -13.83
CA PHE A 24 13.16 -22.83 -13.29
C PHE A 24 14.51 -23.13 -12.67
N LEU A 25 15.54 -22.47 -13.19
CA LEU A 25 16.92 -22.57 -12.68
C LEU A 25 17.08 -21.75 -11.38
N SER A 26 16.22 -20.75 -11.18
CA SER A 26 16.31 -19.84 -10.04
C SER A 26 15.78 -20.43 -8.73
N LEU A 27 14.87 -21.42 -8.77
CA LEU A 27 14.24 -21.96 -7.55
C LEU A 27 15.24 -22.47 -6.49
N PRO A 28 16.31 -23.22 -6.84
CA PRO A 28 17.27 -23.70 -5.84
C PRO A 28 18.09 -22.60 -5.16
N SER A 29 18.16 -21.40 -5.76
CA SER A 29 18.92 -20.25 -5.24
C SER A 29 18.08 -19.30 -4.39
N LEU A 30 16.76 -19.51 -4.31
CA LEU A 30 15.88 -18.68 -3.51
C LEU A 30 16.11 -18.91 -2.01
N ARG A 31 15.91 -17.84 -1.24
CA ARG A 31 16.00 -17.86 0.23
C ARG A 31 14.63 -18.01 0.91
N PHE A 32 13.64 -18.47 0.19
CA PHE A 32 12.28 -18.72 0.63
C PHE A 32 11.63 -19.76 -0.28
N GLU A 33 10.53 -20.34 0.12
CA GLU A 33 9.74 -21.26 -0.68
C GLU A 33 8.56 -20.51 -1.32
N PRO A 34 8.52 -20.35 -2.65
CA PRO A 34 7.40 -19.73 -3.33
C PRO A 34 6.21 -20.69 -3.40
N PHE A 35 4.99 -20.14 -3.44
CA PHE A 35 3.79 -20.95 -3.68
C PHE A 35 3.72 -21.42 -5.13
N ASP A 36 3.10 -22.57 -5.35
CA ASP A 36 2.97 -23.18 -6.69
C ASP A 36 2.33 -22.24 -7.71
N TYR A 37 1.27 -21.52 -7.34
CA TYR A 37 0.63 -20.56 -8.23
C TYR A 37 1.56 -19.42 -8.65
N GLN A 38 2.45 -18.95 -7.76
CA GLN A 38 3.44 -17.90 -8.06
C GLN A 38 4.48 -18.39 -9.09
N VAL A 39 4.91 -19.65 -8.93
CA VAL A 39 5.81 -20.29 -9.90
C VAL A 39 5.11 -20.50 -11.24
N GLN A 40 3.84 -20.89 -11.23
CA GLN A 40 3.02 -21.05 -12.44
C GLN A 40 2.80 -19.71 -13.15
N ALA A 41 2.50 -18.64 -12.38
CA ALA A 41 2.38 -17.28 -12.91
C ALA A 41 3.66 -16.83 -13.61
N ALA A 42 4.81 -16.94 -12.94
CA ALA A 42 6.10 -16.59 -13.52
C ALA A 42 6.43 -17.44 -14.77
N ARG A 43 6.09 -18.74 -14.74
CA ARG A 43 6.25 -19.64 -15.90
C ARG A 43 5.38 -19.22 -17.07
N ALA A 44 4.12 -18.88 -16.84
CA ALA A 44 3.20 -18.42 -17.88
C ALA A 44 3.67 -17.08 -18.47
N ALA A 45 4.13 -16.14 -17.63
CA ALA A 45 4.69 -14.87 -18.07
C ALA A 45 5.89 -15.05 -19.01
N LEU A 46 6.77 -16.00 -18.73
CA LEU A 46 7.96 -16.26 -19.53
C LEU A 46 7.67 -17.08 -20.79
N ARG A 47 6.89 -18.16 -20.69
CA ARG A 47 6.64 -19.10 -21.80
C ARG A 47 5.56 -18.61 -22.75
N ARG A 48 4.36 -18.39 -22.22
CA ARG A 48 3.18 -18.03 -22.99
C ARG A 48 3.22 -16.58 -23.44
N MET A 49 3.61 -15.67 -22.53
CA MET A 49 3.57 -14.22 -22.75
C MET A 49 4.93 -13.63 -23.15
N ARG A 50 5.96 -14.46 -23.30
CA ARG A 50 7.31 -14.07 -23.78
C ARG A 50 7.97 -12.94 -22.98
N GLY A 51 7.71 -12.90 -21.67
CA GLY A 51 8.21 -11.89 -20.75
C GLY A 51 7.50 -10.53 -20.86
N ARG A 52 6.33 -10.47 -21.53
CA ARG A 52 5.48 -9.28 -21.57
C ARG A 52 4.10 -9.62 -21.06
N ALA A 53 3.84 -9.33 -19.79
CA ALA A 53 2.67 -9.80 -19.06
C ALA A 53 2.07 -8.72 -18.14
N ILE A 54 0.77 -8.86 -17.89
CA ILE A 54 0.06 -8.18 -16.81
C ILE A 54 -0.15 -9.20 -15.69
N LEU A 55 0.46 -8.96 -14.52
CA LEU A 55 0.23 -9.73 -13.31
C LEU A 55 -0.91 -9.05 -12.55
N ALA A 56 -2.10 -9.63 -12.63
CA ALA A 56 -3.35 -9.04 -12.16
C ALA A 56 -3.94 -9.76 -10.94
N ASP A 57 -3.12 -10.51 -10.22
CA ASP A 57 -3.50 -11.25 -9.03
C ASP A 57 -4.10 -10.34 -7.97
N GLU A 58 -5.04 -10.87 -7.18
CA GLU A 58 -5.63 -10.13 -6.07
C GLU A 58 -4.55 -9.61 -5.11
N VAL A 59 -4.88 -8.55 -4.40
CA VAL A 59 -3.95 -7.93 -3.45
C VAL A 59 -3.55 -8.94 -2.38
N GLY A 60 -2.25 -8.97 -2.03
CA GLY A 60 -1.73 -9.87 -1.00
C GLY A 60 -1.29 -11.25 -1.49
N LEU A 61 -1.55 -11.63 -2.74
CA LEU A 61 -1.09 -12.88 -3.32
C LEU A 61 0.39 -12.87 -3.73
N GLY A 62 1.06 -11.72 -3.65
CA GLY A 62 2.51 -11.64 -3.84
C GLY A 62 2.94 -11.41 -5.29
N LYS A 63 2.28 -10.52 -6.01
CA LYS A 63 2.70 -10.06 -7.35
C LYS A 63 4.18 -9.68 -7.44
N THR A 64 4.73 -9.06 -6.37
CA THR A 64 6.17 -8.76 -6.25
C THR A 64 7.02 -10.02 -6.31
N ILE A 65 6.55 -11.13 -5.72
CA ILE A 65 7.23 -12.43 -5.76
C ILE A 65 7.20 -13.01 -7.16
N GLU A 66 6.07 -12.98 -7.85
CA GLU A 66 5.93 -13.45 -9.23
C GLU A 66 6.85 -12.68 -10.19
N ALA A 67 6.88 -11.35 -10.04
CA ALA A 67 7.81 -10.51 -10.80
C ALA A 67 9.27 -10.79 -10.43
N GLY A 68 9.57 -11.02 -9.15
CA GLY A 68 10.89 -11.40 -8.65
C GLY A 68 11.35 -12.77 -9.18
N LEU A 69 10.47 -13.76 -9.23
CA LEU A 69 10.73 -15.07 -9.84
C LEU A 69 11.04 -14.93 -11.34
N THR A 70 10.23 -14.15 -12.06
CA THR A 70 10.44 -13.86 -13.47
C THR A 70 11.78 -13.17 -13.72
N LEU A 71 12.12 -12.18 -12.90
CA LEU A 71 13.39 -11.46 -12.97
C LEU A 71 14.58 -12.38 -12.67
N ALA A 72 14.52 -13.16 -11.58
CA ALA A 72 15.59 -14.06 -11.19
C ALA A 72 15.89 -15.08 -12.29
N GLU A 73 14.85 -15.65 -12.90
CA GLU A 73 15.00 -16.60 -13.99
C GLU A 73 15.60 -15.95 -15.24
N LEU A 74 15.17 -14.75 -15.62
CA LEU A 74 15.74 -14.02 -16.76
C LEU A 74 17.22 -13.66 -16.51
N ARG A 75 17.58 -13.25 -15.29
CA ARG A 75 18.98 -12.91 -14.93
C ARG A 75 19.89 -14.14 -15.00
N LEU A 76 19.49 -15.24 -14.40
CA LEU A 76 20.29 -16.49 -14.44
C LEU A 76 20.53 -16.98 -15.87
N ARG A 77 19.64 -16.65 -16.79
CA ARG A 77 19.78 -16.99 -18.21
C ARG A 77 20.51 -15.92 -19.04
N GLY A 78 20.97 -14.83 -18.42
CA GLY A 78 21.62 -13.70 -19.10
C GLY A 78 20.68 -12.94 -20.04
N LEU A 79 19.37 -12.91 -19.74
CA LEU A 79 18.33 -12.26 -20.55
C LEU A 79 17.85 -10.93 -19.97
N ALA A 80 18.21 -10.60 -18.73
CA ALA A 80 17.84 -9.37 -18.05
C ALA A 80 18.97 -8.83 -17.17
N ASP A 81 20.02 -8.28 -17.79
CA ASP A 81 21.10 -7.60 -17.07
C ASP A 81 20.69 -6.19 -16.63
N ARG A 82 20.01 -5.46 -17.49
CA ARG A 82 19.53 -4.09 -17.21
C ARG A 82 18.05 -4.11 -16.85
N THR A 83 17.77 -4.02 -15.57
CA THR A 83 16.40 -4.07 -15.05
C THR A 83 16.01 -2.77 -14.36
N LEU A 84 14.83 -2.25 -14.70
CA LEU A 84 14.21 -1.09 -14.07
C LEU A 84 12.89 -1.49 -13.41
N VAL A 85 12.73 -1.15 -12.14
CA VAL A 85 11.47 -1.25 -11.40
C VAL A 85 10.95 0.15 -11.11
N ILE A 86 9.75 0.46 -11.57
CA ILE A 86 9.01 1.70 -11.27
C ILE A 86 7.87 1.35 -10.33
N THR A 87 7.83 1.98 -9.16
CA THR A 87 6.88 1.67 -8.09
C THR A 87 6.39 2.94 -7.39
N PRO A 88 5.27 2.94 -6.64
CA PRO A 88 4.94 4.03 -5.73
C PRO A 88 6.06 4.33 -4.73
N ALA A 89 6.18 5.59 -4.29
CA ALA A 89 7.28 6.02 -3.42
C ALA A 89 7.38 5.20 -2.11
N GLY A 90 6.23 4.84 -1.53
CA GLY A 90 6.18 4.04 -0.29
C GLY A 90 6.61 2.58 -0.46
N LEU A 91 6.71 2.07 -1.69
CA LEU A 91 7.08 0.67 -1.95
C LEU A 91 8.53 0.48 -2.40
N VAL A 92 9.28 1.57 -2.63
CA VAL A 92 10.68 1.50 -3.10
C VAL A 92 11.55 0.64 -2.17
N THR A 93 11.52 0.93 -0.88
CA THR A 93 12.30 0.19 0.13
C THR A 93 11.86 -1.28 0.23
N GLN A 94 10.56 -1.53 0.12
CA GLN A 94 10.02 -2.90 0.14
C GLN A 94 10.53 -3.72 -1.06
N TRP A 95 10.52 -3.16 -2.27
CA TRP A 95 11.06 -3.79 -3.45
C TRP A 95 12.54 -4.16 -3.29
N GLN A 96 13.34 -3.21 -2.77
CA GLN A 96 14.76 -3.46 -2.48
C GLN A 96 14.94 -4.61 -1.49
N GLU A 97 14.27 -4.55 -0.34
CA GLU A 97 14.37 -5.58 0.68
C GLU A 97 13.93 -6.96 0.18
N GLU A 98 12.86 -7.04 -0.59
CA GLU A 98 12.37 -8.31 -1.13
C GLU A 98 13.34 -8.91 -2.14
N LEU A 99 13.87 -8.11 -3.07
CA LEU A 99 14.84 -8.58 -4.06
C LEU A 99 16.15 -9.03 -3.41
N GLU A 100 16.68 -8.27 -2.45
CA GLU A 100 17.93 -8.58 -1.78
C GLU A 100 17.81 -9.78 -0.83
N ARG A 101 16.74 -9.83 -0.02
CA ARG A 101 16.59 -10.87 0.99
C ARG A 101 16.11 -12.19 0.43
N LYS A 102 15.12 -12.17 -0.47
CA LYS A 102 14.48 -13.37 -1.00
C LYS A 102 15.20 -13.94 -2.22
N PHE A 103 15.63 -13.05 -3.12
CA PHE A 103 16.21 -13.45 -4.40
C PHE A 103 17.74 -13.28 -4.47
N ALA A 104 18.37 -12.69 -3.44
CA ALA A 104 19.80 -12.34 -3.45
C ALA A 104 20.22 -11.45 -4.65
N ILE A 105 19.30 -10.62 -5.15
CA ILE A 105 19.52 -9.71 -6.27
C ILE A 105 19.88 -8.34 -5.72
N PRO A 106 21.06 -7.77 -6.04
CA PRO A 106 21.45 -6.45 -5.58
C PRO A 106 20.56 -5.36 -6.21
N THR A 107 20.24 -4.34 -5.43
CA THR A 107 19.39 -3.23 -5.86
C THR A 107 20.05 -1.88 -5.63
N VAL A 108 19.63 -0.88 -6.40
CA VAL A 108 20.02 0.53 -6.21
C VAL A 108 18.82 1.44 -6.42
N THR A 109 18.69 2.46 -5.58
CA THR A 109 17.66 3.47 -5.75
C THR A 109 18.20 4.63 -6.56
N ALA A 110 17.60 4.91 -7.71
CA ALA A 110 17.92 6.09 -8.48
C ALA A 110 16.94 7.22 -8.13
N SER A 111 17.43 8.24 -7.43
CA SER A 111 16.68 9.48 -7.14
C SER A 111 17.23 10.69 -7.88
N ALA A 112 18.44 10.58 -8.46
CA ALA A 112 19.14 11.65 -9.15
C ALA A 112 20.03 11.08 -10.27
N VAL A 113 20.57 11.97 -11.07
CA VAL A 113 21.51 11.68 -12.17
C VAL A 113 22.80 12.40 -11.86
N THR A 114 23.95 11.75 -12.10
CA THR A 114 25.27 12.39 -11.99
C THR A 114 25.41 13.51 -13.02
N ALA A 115 26.39 14.41 -12.83
CA ALA A 115 26.70 15.48 -13.77
C ALA A 115 27.03 14.96 -15.19
N GLY A 116 27.43 13.68 -15.33
CA GLY A 116 27.67 13.00 -16.59
C GLY A 116 26.46 12.29 -17.20
N GLY A 117 25.25 12.44 -16.63
CA GLY A 117 24.03 11.80 -17.14
C GLY A 117 23.86 10.34 -16.74
N GLN A 118 24.72 9.79 -15.89
CA GLN A 118 24.61 8.43 -15.36
C GLN A 118 23.70 8.39 -14.14
N LEU A 119 22.96 7.29 -13.95
CA LEU A 119 22.15 7.07 -12.77
C LEU A 119 23.06 6.94 -11.53
N THR A 120 22.78 7.73 -10.49
CA THR A 120 23.51 7.62 -9.23
C THR A 120 23.30 6.25 -8.60
N GLY A 121 24.42 5.59 -8.23
CA GLY A 121 24.40 4.25 -7.62
C GLY A 121 24.51 3.09 -8.62
N ALA A 122 24.43 3.33 -9.92
CA ALA A 122 24.66 2.32 -10.95
C ALA A 122 26.15 2.27 -11.34
N GLU A 123 27.05 2.05 -10.37
CA GLU A 123 28.44 1.75 -10.69
C GLU A 123 28.55 0.40 -11.41
N GLU A 124 29.53 0.27 -12.33
CA GLU A 124 29.84 -0.97 -13.05
C GLU A 124 30.41 -2.01 -12.06
N THR A 125 29.53 -2.63 -11.30
CA THR A 125 29.86 -3.85 -10.57
C THR A 125 29.61 -5.06 -11.46
N ALA A 126 30.36 -6.16 -11.25
CA ALA A 126 30.24 -7.40 -12.02
C ALA A 126 28.79 -7.95 -12.03
N ASP A 127 28.01 -7.68 -10.97
CA ASP A 127 26.57 -7.89 -10.88
C ASP A 127 25.84 -6.55 -11.00
N ARG A 128 25.33 -6.24 -12.19
CA ARG A 128 24.54 -5.01 -12.41
C ARG A 128 23.32 -4.97 -11.51
N PRO A 129 23.22 -4.00 -10.59
CA PRO A 129 22.08 -3.95 -9.66
C PRO A 129 20.78 -3.60 -10.40
N VAL A 130 19.66 -4.06 -9.86
CA VAL A 130 18.34 -3.64 -10.32
C VAL A 130 18.09 -2.20 -9.87
N VAL A 131 17.73 -1.35 -10.82
CA VAL A 131 17.40 0.05 -10.54
C VAL A 131 15.95 0.14 -10.07
N VAL A 132 15.73 0.59 -8.85
CA VAL A 132 14.39 0.81 -8.29
C VAL A 132 14.14 2.30 -8.15
N VAL A 133 13.07 2.80 -8.77
CA VAL A 133 12.73 4.23 -8.74
C VAL A 133 11.27 4.45 -8.42
N SER A 134 10.97 5.53 -7.69
CA SER A 134 9.57 5.91 -7.50
C SER A 134 9.00 6.56 -8.77
N LEU A 135 7.72 6.26 -9.07
CA LEU A 135 7.01 6.87 -10.21
C LEU A 135 7.05 8.41 -10.15
N ALA A 136 6.98 8.97 -8.94
CA ALA A 136 7.05 10.41 -8.73
C ALA A 136 8.43 11.01 -9.09
N ALA A 137 9.52 10.31 -8.77
CA ALA A 137 10.88 10.74 -9.14
C ALA A 137 11.14 10.53 -10.65
N ALA A 138 10.73 9.39 -11.19
CA ALA A 138 10.93 9.04 -12.60
C ALA A 138 10.27 10.03 -13.59
N ARG A 139 9.24 10.76 -13.16
CA ARG A 139 8.56 11.79 -13.98
C ARG A 139 9.32 13.12 -14.09
N ARG A 140 10.35 13.32 -13.26
CA ARG A 140 11.07 14.61 -13.17
C ARG A 140 12.40 14.54 -13.90
N ASP A 141 12.71 15.60 -14.64
CA ASP A 141 14.05 15.76 -15.20
C ASP A 141 15.06 16.18 -14.12
N PRO A 142 16.32 15.76 -14.24
CA PRO A 142 16.95 15.04 -15.35
C PRO A 142 16.77 13.52 -15.37
N LEU A 143 16.20 12.91 -14.30
CA LEU A 143 16.07 11.46 -14.17
C LEU A 143 15.20 10.85 -15.28
N LYS A 144 14.07 11.50 -15.61
CA LYS A 144 13.19 11.08 -16.71
C LYS A 144 13.95 10.91 -18.03
N SER A 145 14.76 11.89 -18.40
CA SER A 145 15.52 11.87 -19.66
C SER A 145 16.57 10.76 -19.66
N ALA A 146 17.27 10.55 -18.54
CA ALA A 146 18.26 9.48 -18.40
C ALA A 146 17.60 8.10 -18.54
N LEU A 147 16.48 7.86 -17.86
CA LEU A 147 15.75 6.58 -17.95
C LEU A 147 15.23 6.28 -19.36
N ALA A 148 14.82 7.32 -20.11
CA ALA A 148 14.29 7.18 -21.47
C ALA A 148 15.38 6.98 -22.53
N GLN A 149 16.62 7.43 -22.28
CA GLN A 149 17.77 7.23 -23.18
C GLN A 149 18.30 5.79 -23.09
N ASP A 150 18.13 5.14 -21.94
CA ASP A 150 18.59 3.79 -21.72
C ASP A 150 17.71 2.74 -22.40
N GLN A 151 18.33 1.58 -22.70
CA GLN A 151 17.61 0.39 -23.13
C GLN A 151 17.58 -0.61 -21.96
N TRP A 152 16.38 -1.05 -21.60
CA TRP A 152 16.14 -1.98 -20.50
C TRP A 152 15.86 -3.38 -21.04
N ASP A 153 16.46 -4.39 -20.44
CA ASP A 153 16.09 -5.78 -20.74
C ASP A 153 14.74 -6.11 -20.13
N LEU A 154 14.52 -5.67 -18.88
CA LEU A 154 13.25 -5.83 -18.19
C LEU A 154 12.81 -4.50 -17.55
N LEU A 155 11.57 -4.12 -17.83
CA LEU A 155 10.85 -3.06 -17.13
C LEU A 155 9.71 -3.67 -16.31
N VAL A 156 9.72 -3.39 -15.01
CA VAL A 156 8.62 -3.73 -14.09
C VAL A 156 7.92 -2.44 -13.68
N VAL A 157 6.61 -2.37 -13.83
CA VAL A 157 5.80 -1.23 -13.39
C VAL A 157 4.79 -1.73 -12.37
N ASP A 158 5.00 -1.34 -11.13
CA ASP A 158 4.10 -1.67 -10.03
C ASP A 158 2.98 -0.63 -9.93
N GLU A 159 1.80 -1.05 -9.46
CA GLU A 159 0.55 -0.29 -9.48
C GLU A 159 0.28 0.33 -10.87
N ALA A 160 0.32 -0.53 -11.89
CA ALA A 160 0.27 -0.14 -13.30
C ALA A 160 -1.02 0.59 -13.70
N HIS A 161 -2.08 0.51 -12.91
CA HIS A 161 -3.29 1.33 -13.10
C HIS A 161 -2.97 2.85 -13.15
N ARG A 162 -1.91 3.31 -12.46
CA ARG A 162 -1.46 4.72 -12.45
C ARG A 162 -0.82 5.19 -13.78
N VAL A 163 -0.46 4.26 -14.65
CA VAL A 163 0.18 4.57 -15.95
C VAL A 163 -0.72 4.28 -17.15
N ARG A 164 -1.97 3.83 -16.94
CA ARG A 164 -2.92 3.48 -17.98
C ARG A 164 -3.25 4.66 -18.91
N ASN A 165 -3.47 5.85 -18.36
CA ASN A 165 -3.82 7.02 -19.14
C ASN A 165 -2.63 7.52 -20.01
N PRO A 166 -2.70 7.40 -21.36
CA PRO A 166 -1.60 7.79 -22.24
C PRO A 166 -1.31 9.30 -22.25
N ARG A 167 -2.26 10.11 -21.78
CA ARG A 167 -2.11 11.57 -21.74
C ARG A 167 -1.46 12.04 -20.43
N SER A 168 -1.52 11.25 -19.37
CA SER A 168 -0.88 11.58 -18.09
C SER A 168 0.64 11.61 -18.21
N ALA A 169 1.30 12.32 -17.29
CA ALA A 169 2.76 12.36 -17.22
C ALA A 169 3.36 10.95 -16.99
N SER A 170 2.72 10.15 -16.15
CA SER A 170 3.10 8.76 -15.86
C SER A 170 2.94 7.84 -17.08
N GLY A 171 1.80 7.94 -17.76
CA GLY A 171 1.51 7.14 -18.95
C GLY A 171 2.44 7.48 -20.12
N LYS A 172 2.79 8.76 -20.29
CA LYS A 172 3.77 9.21 -21.29
C LYS A 172 5.16 8.68 -20.98
N LEU A 173 5.59 8.74 -19.71
CA LEU A 173 6.88 8.23 -19.29
C LEU A 173 7.04 6.75 -19.67
N VAL A 174 6.13 5.88 -19.20
CA VAL A 174 6.25 4.43 -19.43
C VAL A 174 6.25 4.08 -20.92
N ARG A 175 5.48 4.80 -21.75
CA ARG A 175 5.48 4.62 -23.21
C ARG A 175 6.75 5.09 -23.91
N GLN A 176 7.56 5.95 -23.28
CA GLN A 176 8.85 6.40 -23.79
C GLN A 176 9.98 5.42 -23.43
N LEU A 177 9.82 4.63 -22.39
CA LEU A 177 10.83 3.65 -21.95
C LEU A 177 10.87 2.47 -22.93
N LYS A 178 12.10 2.13 -23.35
CA LYS A 178 12.34 1.00 -24.26
C LYS A 178 12.71 -0.22 -23.43
N SER A 179 11.93 -1.30 -23.53
CA SER A 179 12.24 -2.55 -22.85
C SER A 179 11.96 -3.77 -23.71
N ARG A 180 12.79 -4.81 -23.57
CA ARG A 180 12.59 -6.11 -24.22
C ARG A 180 11.45 -6.86 -23.54
N HIS A 181 11.48 -6.95 -22.20
CA HIS A 181 10.46 -7.55 -21.37
C HIS A 181 9.74 -6.48 -20.57
N LEU A 182 8.43 -6.69 -20.31
CA LEU A 182 7.60 -5.73 -19.57
C LEU A 182 6.63 -6.49 -18.66
N LEU A 183 6.71 -6.22 -17.37
CA LEU A 183 5.74 -6.69 -16.40
C LEU A 183 4.96 -5.51 -15.84
N LEU A 184 3.64 -5.55 -15.98
CA LEU A 184 2.72 -4.61 -15.35
C LEU A 184 2.04 -5.31 -14.19
N LEU A 185 2.22 -4.79 -12.97
CA LEU A 185 1.62 -5.34 -11.77
C LEU A 185 0.45 -4.45 -11.35
N THR A 186 -0.72 -5.03 -11.18
CA THR A 186 -1.91 -4.32 -10.68
C THR A 186 -2.91 -5.31 -10.11
N ALA A 187 -3.64 -4.93 -9.07
CA ALA A 187 -4.76 -5.72 -8.58
C ALA A 187 -6.06 -5.44 -9.38
N THR A 188 -6.12 -4.28 -10.03
CA THR A 188 -7.30 -3.83 -10.78
C THR A 188 -6.91 -3.43 -12.19
N PRO A 189 -6.91 -4.37 -13.14
CA PRO A 189 -6.63 -4.07 -14.54
C PRO A 189 -7.74 -3.22 -15.20
N VAL A 190 -8.92 -3.17 -14.62
CA VAL A 190 -10.04 -2.32 -15.03
C VAL A 190 -10.60 -1.60 -13.80
N GLU A 191 -10.61 -0.28 -13.80
CA GLU A 191 -11.23 0.47 -12.71
C GLU A 191 -12.61 1.00 -13.10
N ASN A 192 -12.70 1.85 -14.11
CA ASN A 192 -13.92 2.57 -14.46
C ASN A 192 -14.38 2.37 -15.89
N ARG A 193 -13.49 1.96 -16.79
CA ARG A 193 -13.80 1.90 -18.22
C ARG A 193 -13.10 0.74 -18.88
N LEU A 194 -13.78 0.09 -19.80
CA LEU A 194 -13.19 -0.93 -20.66
C LEU A 194 -11.96 -0.40 -21.47
N GLN A 195 -11.91 0.93 -21.65
CA GLN A 195 -10.78 1.60 -22.26
C GLN A 195 -9.48 1.46 -21.43
N ASP A 196 -9.57 1.36 -20.10
CA ASP A 196 -8.41 1.19 -19.22
C ASP A 196 -7.73 -0.16 -19.49
N LEU A 197 -8.52 -1.22 -19.66
CA LEU A 197 -8.02 -2.53 -20.06
C LEU A 197 -7.34 -2.48 -21.43
N TYR A 198 -7.97 -1.81 -22.41
CA TYR A 198 -7.37 -1.61 -23.72
C TYR A 198 -6.00 -0.95 -23.66
N GLU A 199 -5.87 0.13 -22.88
CA GLU A 199 -4.63 0.88 -22.75
C GLU A 199 -3.52 0.05 -22.08
N MET A 200 -3.85 -0.75 -21.07
CA MET A 200 -2.89 -1.63 -20.39
C MET A 200 -2.45 -2.79 -21.28
N ILE A 201 -3.37 -3.45 -21.96
CA ILE A 201 -3.05 -4.52 -22.90
C ILE A 201 -2.22 -3.97 -24.07
N SER A 202 -2.52 -2.77 -24.55
CA SER A 202 -1.76 -2.11 -25.62
C SER A 202 -0.32 -1.77 -25.23
N LEU A 203 -0.01 -1.58 -23.92
CA LEU A 203 1.36 -1.42 -23.44
C LEU A 203 2.15 -2.73 -23.53
N VAL A 204 1.53 -3.84 -23.18
CA VAL A 204 2.16 -5.16 -23.12
C VAL A 204 2.24 -5.78 -24.51
N SER A 205 1.13 -5.75 -25.24
CA SER A 205 1.00 -6.36 -26.58
C SER A 205 0.29 -5.40 -27.55
N PRO A 206 1.03 -4.46 -28.16
CA PRO A 206 0.48 -3.53 -29.13
C PRO A 206 -0.21 -4.25 -30.28
N GLY A 207 -1.47 -3.87 -30.57
CA GLY A 207 -2.25 -4.42 -31.69
C GLY A 207 -3.07 -5.67 -31.37
N LEU A 208 -2.90 -6.33 -30.21
CA LEU A 208 -3.66 -7.52 -29.83
C LEU A 208 -5.18 -7.29 -29.85
N LEU A 209 -5.62 -6.12 -29.42
CA LEU A 209 -7.03 -5.72 -29.39
C LEU A 209 -7.46 -4.87 -30.61
N GLY A 210 -6.59 -4.71 -31.61
CA GLY A 210 -6.82 -3.81 -32.73
C GLY A 210 -6.68 -2.35 -32.37
N THR A 211 -7.29 -1.44 -33.15
CA THR A 211 -7.30 0.00 -32.83
C THR A 211 -8.33 0.32 -31.75
N ALA A 212 -8.15 1.43 -31.03
CA ALA A 212 -9.10 1.88 -30.01
C ALA A 212 -10.53 2.06 -30.56
N ALA A 213 -10.68 2.44 -31.84
CA ALA A 213 -11.98 2.54 -32.49
C ALA A 213 -12.63 1.17 -32.73
N GLN A 214 -11.85 0.20 -33.23
CA GLN A 214 -12.29 -1.19 -33.43
C GLN A 214 -12.66 -1.85 -32.09
N PHE A 215 -11.84 -1.65 -31.06
CA PHE A 215 -12.10 -2.17 -29.72
C PHE A 215 -13.41 -1.65 -29.15
N ARG A 216 -13.64 -0.33 -29.23
CA ARG A 216 -14.90 0.29 -28.78
C ARG A 216 -16.11 -0.19 -29.57
N ALA A 217 -15.97 -0.38 -30.87
CA ALA A 217 -17.04 -0.91 -31.72
C ALA A 217 -17.38 -2.37 -31.39
N ALA A 218 -16.36 -3.20 -31.11
CA ALA A 218 -16.52 -4.62 -30.82
C ALA A 218 -17.01 -4.91 -29.39
N HIS A 219 -16.56 -4.13 -28.41
CA HIS A 219 -16.73 -4.44 -26.99
C HIS A 219 -17.42 -3.32 -26.19
N GLY A 220 -17.55 -2.10 -26.74
CA GLY A 220 -18.24 -1.00 -26.09
C GLY A 220 -19.74 -1.24 -26.01
N GLY A 221 -20.34 -1.12 -24.82
CA GLY A 221 -21.79 -1.10 -24.64
C GLY A 221 -22.41 0.19 -25.21
N ASP A 222 -23.72 0.21 -25.47
CA ASP A 222 -24.44 1.36 -26.03
C ASP A 222 -24.43 2.56 -25.07
N THR A 223 -23.56 3.52 -25.32
CA THR A 223 -23.59 4.86 -24.71
C THR A 223 -24.67 5.76 -25.34
N ARG A 224 -25.56 5.23 -26.19
CA ARG A 224 -26.58 6.02 -26.89
C ARG A 224 -27.80 6.42 -26.06
N ALA A 225 -27.95 5.92 -24.83
CA ALA A 225 -29.05 6.30 -23.94
C ALA A 225 -28.78 7.58 -23.10
N ALA A 226 -27.54 8.07 -23.06
CA ALA A 226 -27.16 9.22 -22.22
C ALA A 226 -27.05 10.57 -22.96
N THR A 227 -27.41 10.66 -24.24
CA THR A 227 -27.37 11.92 -25.00
C THR A 227 -28.73 12.49 -25.21
N ARG A 228 -29.40 12.93 -24.16
CA ARG A 228 -30.31 14.11 -24.12
C ARG A 228 -30.86 14.27 -22.70
N ALA A 229 -30.49 15.39 -22.08
CA ALA A 229 -31.09 15.94 -20.88
C ALA A 229 -30.79 15.20 -19.54
N ALA A 230 -29.56 15.33 -18.99
CA ALA A 230 -29.36 15.43 -17.54
C ALA A 230 -28.04 16.17 -17.25
N PRO A 231 -27.94 16.94 -16.17
CA PRO A 231 -26.72 17.66 -15.81
C PRO A 231 -25.63 16.68 -15.38
N ALA A 232 -24.34 17.08 -15.45
CA ALA A 232 -23.11 16.32 -15.42
C ALA A 232 -22.78 15.53 -14.11
N ALA A 233 -23.77 14.97 -13.43
CA ALA A 233 -23.61 14.29 -12.14
C ALA A 233 -23.99 12.80 -12.10
N GLU A 234 -24.45 12.19 -13.21
CA GLU A 234 -24.90 10.79 -13.20
C GLU A 234 -24.43 10.03 -14.45
N THR A 235 -23.16 9.59 -14.45
CA THR A 235 -22.72 8.55 -15.38
C THR A 235 -21.86 7.50 -14.66
N SER A 236 -22.43 6.92 -13.61
CA SER A 236 -22.01 5.61 -13.09
C SER A 236 -22.66 4.54 -13.98
N GLY A 237 -22.09 4.29 -15.15
CA GLY A 237 -22.57 3.25 -16.07
C GLY A 237 -21.87 1.95 -15.80
N THR A 238 -22.59 0.95 -15.30
CA THR A 238 -22.15 -0.45 -15.20
C THR A 238 -21.55 -0.89 -16.55
N ILE A 239 -20.30 -1.37 -16.54
CA ILE A 239 -19.61 -1.86 -17.73
C ILE A 239 -20.29 -3.18 -18.14
N THR A 240 -21.11 -3.18 -19.19
CA THR A 240 -21.61 -4.39 -19.84
C THR A 240 -20.90 -4.56 -21.18
N PRO A 241 -19.75 -5.26 -21.23
CA PRO A 241 -19.03 -5.44 -22.48
C PRO A 241 -19.78 -6.37 -23.42
N ARG A 242 -19.75 -6.07 -24.72
CA ARG A 242 -20.18 -7.01 -25.78
C ARG A 242 -19.05 -7.99 -26.09
N ASN A 243 -19.38 -9.19 -26.55
CA ASN A 243 -18.40 -10.22 -26.95
C ASN A 243 -17.40 -10.58 -25.83
N VAL A 244 -17.88 -10.76 -24.60
CA VAL A 244 -17.08 -11.05 -23.41
C VAL A 244 -16.15 -12.25 -23.62
N ALA A 245 -16.64 -13.35 -24.21
CA ALA A 245 -15.84 -14.56 -24.44
C ALA A 245 -14.62 -14.30 -25.36
N ALA A 246 -14.80 -13.51 -26.43
CA ALA A 246 -13.69 -13.16 -27.32
C ALA A 246 -12.67 -12.23 -26.63
N LEU A 247 -13.16 -11.30 -25.79
CA LEU A 247 -12.30 -10.43 -25.02
C LEU A 247 -11.52 -11.22 -23.98
N ARG A 248 -12.19 -12.12 -23.24
CA ARG A 248 -11.57 -13.02 -22.26
C ARG A 248 -10.41 -13.81 -22.87
N LYS A 249 -10.64 -14.46 -24.03
CA LYS A 249 -9.61 -15.22 -24.71
C LYS A 249 -8.37 -14.38 -25.05
N ARG A 250 -8.55 -13.15 -25.55
CA ARG A 250 -7.43 -12.25 -25.88
C ARG A 250 -6.73 -11.71 -24.63
N THR A 251 -7.48 -11.42 -23.59
CA THR A 251 -6.92 -10.96 -22.30
C THR A 251 -6.05 -12.04 -21.68
N ALA A 252 -6.49 -13.31 -21.73
CA ALA A 252 -5.73 -14.45 -21.22
C ALA A 252 -4.38 -14.67 -21.93
N GLU A 253 -4.18 -14.14 -23.16
CA GLU A 253 -2.89 -14.21 -23.85
C GLU A 253 -1.79 -13.35 -23.19
N VAL A 254 -2.15 -12.34 -22.40
CA VAL A 254 -1.21 -11.34 -21.85
C VAL A 254 -1.42 -11.05 -20.37
N MET A 255 -2.44 -11.62 -19.73
CA MET A 255 -2.80 -11.37 -18.34
C MET A 255 -2.89 -12.67 -17.54
N ILE A 256 -2.37 -12.63 -16.33
CA ILE A 256 -2.45 -13.68 -15.33
C ILE A 256 -3.24 -13.11 -14.16
N ARG A 257 -4.23 -13.87 -13.66
CA ARG A 257 -5.02 -13.48 -12.50
C ARG A 257 -5.38 -14.72 -11.70
N HIS A 258 -4.99 -14.69 -10.42
CA HIS A 258 -5.46 -15.65 -9.43
C HIS A 258 -6.34 -14.91 -8.42
N ARG A 259 -7.34 -15.62 -7.92
CA ARG A 259 -8.20 -15.18 -6.83
C ARG A 259 -7.79 -15.87 -5.54
N ARG A 260 -8.03 -15.25 -4.43
CA ARG A 260 -7.77 -15.86 -3.12
C ARG A 260 -8.59 -17.12 -2.89
N SER A 261 -9.81 -17.17 -3.43
CA SER A 261 -10.68 -18.34 -3.36
C SER A 261 -10.14 -19.55 -4.14
N GLU A 262 -9.28 -19.32 -5.12
CA GLU A 262 -8.73 -20.36 -6.01
C GLU A 262 -7.39 -20.89 -5.51
N VAL A 263 -6.64 -20.04 -4.81
CA VAL A 263 -5.35 -20.42 -4.23
C VAL A 263 -5.58 -20.89 -2.79
N SER A 264 -5.05 -22.05 -2.43
CA SER A 264 -5.18 -22.65 -1.07
C SER A 264 -4.45 -21.85 0.02
N VAL A 265 -4.33 -20.54 -0.15
CA VAL A 265 -3.69 -19.64 0.81
C VAL A 265 -4.76 -19.03 1.68
N LEU A 266 -5.05 -19.68 2.78
CA LEU A 266 -5.89 -19.12 3.84
C LEU A 266 -5.10 -18.01 4.53
N LEU A 267 -5.48 -16.76 4.26
CA LEU A 267 -5.06 -15.66 5.13
C LEU A 267 -5.94 -15.69 6.37
N PRO A 268 -5.36 -15.60 7.57
CA PRO A 268 -6.12 -15.51 8.81
C PRO A 268 -7.10 -14.33 8.78
N GLN A 269 -8.12 -14.39 9.62
CA GLN A 269 -9.10 -13.32 9.73
C GLN A 269 -8.49 -12.08 10.37
N ARG A 270 -9.09 -10.92 10.10
CA ARG A 270 -8.83 -9.68 10.81
C ARG A 270 -9.98 -9.43 11.76
N LEU A 271 -9.67 -9.38 13.03
CA LEU A 271 -10.63 -9.12 14.10
C LEU A 271 -10.33 -7.74 14.66
N ALA A 272 -11.14 -6.74 14.30
CA ALA A 272 -10.98 -5.38 14.77
C ALA A 272 -11.96 -5.08 15.91
N GLU A 273 -11.44 -4.48 16.96
CA GLU A 273 -12.21 -3.96 18.09
C GLU A 273 -11.89 -2.48 18.29
N THR A 274 -12.90 -1.68 18.56
CA THR A 274 -12.74 -0.27 18.91
C THR A 274 -13.20 -0.03 20.34
N LEU A 275 -12.27 0.43 21.17
CA LEU A 275 -12.55 0.84 22.54
C LEU A 275 -12.77 2.35 22.59
N LEU A 276 -14.05 2.75 22.68
CA LEU A 276 -14.45 4.13 22.89
C LEU A 276 -14.26 4.52 24.36
N ILE A 277 -13.35 5.44 24.61
CA ILE A 277 -12.93 5.84 25.95
C ILE A 277 -13.57 7.18 26.30
N GLU A 278 -14.34 7.20 27.41
CA GLU A 278 -14.97 8.40 27.91
C GLU A 278 -13.94 9.30 28.60
N PRO A 279 -13.67 10.53 28.10
CA PRO A 279 -12.77 11.44 28.78
C PRO A 279 -13.37 11.95 30.10
N PRO A 280 -12.58 12.14 31.16
CA PRO A 280 -13.02 12.84 32.35
C PRO A 280 -13.54 14.24 32.05
N PRO A 281 -14.37 14.85 32.93
CA PRO A 281 -14.96 16.16 32.65
C PRO A 281 -13.95 17.24 32.29
N ALA A 282 -12.83 17.34 32.99
CA ALA A 282 -11.78 18.32 32.70
C ALA A 282 -11.10 18.11 31.32
N GLU A 283 -10.87 16.87 30.93
CA GLU A 283 -10.30 16.55 29.62
C GLU A 283 -11.32 16.82 28.50
N ARG A 284 -12.60 16.55 28.76
CA ARG A 284 -13.69 16.86 27.79
C ARG A 284 -13.84 18.37 27.58
N GLU A 285 -13.79 19.17 28.65
CA GLU A 285 -13.80 20.64 28.59
C GLU A 285 -12.60 21.14 27.78
N TRP A 286 -11.42 20.61 28.03
CA TRP A 286 -10.23 20.94 27.26
C TRP A 286 -10.35 20.63 25.76
N TYR A 287 -10.94 19.47 25.38
CA TYR A 287 -11.19 19.15 23.98
C TYR A 287 -12.18 20.13 23.34
N ALA A 288 -13.22 20.56 24.05
CA ALA A 288 -14.18 21.54 23.57
C ALA A 288 -13.50 22.89 23.32
N ASP A 289 -12.72 23.40 24.29
CA ASP A 289 -11.97 24.65 24.16
C ASP A 289 -10.99 24.62 22.98
N LEU A 290 -10.28 23.50 22.80
CA LEU A 290 -9.39 23.29 21.67
C LEU A 290 -10.17 23.29 20.34
N GLY A 291 -11.31 22.61 20.30
CA GLY A 291 -12.19 22.56 19.13
C GLY A 291 -12.66 23.94 18.70
N ASP A 292 -13.10 24.75 19.64
CA ASP A 292 -13.55 26.13 19.40
C ASP A 292 -12.41 27.01 18.89
N ARG A 293 -11.22 26.88 19.46
CA ARG A 293 -10.03 27.60 19.01
C ARG A 293 -9.64 27.21 17.59
N LEU A 294 -9.66 25.92 17.26
CA LEU A 294 -9.37 25.41 15.93
C LEU A 294 -10.38 25.93 14.89
N ARG A 295 -11.68 25.93 15.20
CA ARG A 295 -12.73 26.47 14.33
C ARG A 295 -12.57 27.97 14.12
N LYS A 296 -12.35 28.73 15.22
CA LYS A 296 -12.22 30.18 15.17
C LYS A 296 -11.02 30.63 14.32
N GLU A 297 -9.84 30.04 14.52
CA GLU A 297 -8.62 30.44 13.82
C GLU A 297 -8.44 29.73 12.47
N GLY A 298 -9.10 28.59 12.26
CA GLY A 298 -8.93 27.78 11.04
C GLY A 298 -9.69 28.25 9.82
N ARG A 299 -10.72 29.09 10.00
CA ARG A 299 -11.55 29.61 8.89
C ARG A 299 -10.79 30.54 7.96
N GLU A 300 -9.98 31.44 8.52
CA GLU A 300 -9.23 32.46 7.78
C GLU A 300 -7.73 32.37 8.09
N THR A 301 -7.06 31.31 7.64
CA THR A 301 -5.65 31.11 7.98
C THR A 301 -4.82 30.68 6.78
N THR A 302 -3.49 30.88 6.88
CA THR A 302 -2.55 30.45 5.84
C THR A 302 -2.45 28.92 5.76
N PRO A 303 -2.08 28.33 4.60
CA PRO A 303 -1.89 26.91 4.47
C PRO A 303 -0.89 26.33 5.50
N ALA A 304 0.19 27.05 5.80
CA ALA A 304 1.17 26.63 6.79
C ALA A 304 0.60 26.59 8.22
N ARG A 305 -0.20 27.61 8.60
CA ARG A 305 -0.87 27.64 9.91
C ARG A 305 -1.90 26.52 10.02
N ARG A 306 -2.66 26.26 8.95
CA ARG A 306 -3.64 25.17 8.87
C ARG A 306 -2.99 23.80 9.06
N LEU A 307 -1.82 23.57 8.48
CA LEU A 307 -1.04 22.33 8.71
C LEU A 307 -0.62 22.18 10.18
N THR A 308 -0.18 23.27 10.82
CA THR A 308 0.14 23.27 12.25
C THR A 308 -1.08 22.93 13.11
N MET A 309 -2.22 23.53 12.83
CA MET A 309 -3.48 23.28 13.54
C MET A 309 -3.96 21.84 13.39
N ARG A 310 -3.87 21.28 12.18
CA ARG A 310 -4.16 19.86 11.92
C ARG A 310 -3.25 18.95 12.75
N SER A 311 -1.96 19.28 12.83
CA SER A 311 -1.01 18.52 13.65
C SER A 311 -1.36 18.58 15.14
N ILE A 312 -1.79 19.75 15.64
CA ILE A 312 -2.24 19.93 17.04
C ILE A 312 -3.49 19.07 17.30
N ALA A 313 -4.48 19.10 16.41
CA ALA A 313 -5.71 18.31 16.55
C ALA A 313 -5.42 16.80 16.62
N ARG A 314 -4.48 16.31 15.81
CA ARG A 314 -4.03 14.90 15.83
C ARG A 314 -3.28 14.56 17.12
N LEU A 315 -2.37 15.42 17.57
CA LEU A 315 -1.63 15.26 18.84
C LEU A 315 -2.59 15.19 20.02
N ALA A 316 -3.58 16.08 20.04
CA ALA A 316 -4.60 16.13 21.08
C ALA A 316 -5.39 14.80 21.17
N GLY A 317 -5.80 14.22 20.05
CA GLY A 317 -6.48 12.93 20.02
C GLY A 317 -5.63 11.77 20.55
N SER A 318 -4.29 11.85 20.44
CA SER A 318 -3.37 10.86 21.01
C SER A 318 -3.21 11.04 22.53
N SER A 319 -2.89 12.27 22.97
CA SER A 319 -2.78 12.65 24.39
C SER A 319 -2.79 14.16 24.52
N PRO A 320 -3.59 14.76 25.45
CA PRO A 320 -3.53 16.19 25.73
C PRO A 320 -2.10 16.65 26.06
N ALA A 321 -1.37 15.92 26.88
CA ALA A 321 0.00 16.23 27.26
C ALA A 321 0.96 16.20 26.07
N ALA A 322 0.76 15.34 25.08
CA ALA A 322 1.57 15.30 23.85
C ALA A 322 1.37 16.55 22.98
N ALA A 323 0.23 17.23 23.08
CA ALA A 323 -0.05 18.45 22.34
C ALA A 323 0.62 19.71 22.95
N VAL A 324 1.03 19.69 24.22
CA VAL A 324 1.57 20.85 24.94
C VAL A 324 2.70 21.58 24.20
N PRO A 325 3.75 20.91 23.67
CA PRO A 325 4.82 21.62 22.95
C PRO A 325 4.32 22.31 21.68
N ALA A 326 3.39 21.68 20.97
CA ALA A 326 2.82 22.23 19.73
C ALA A 326 1.88 23.40 20.02
N LEU A 327 1.09 23.34 21.10
CA LEU A 327 0.22 24.43 21.56
C LEU A 327 1.05 25.66 21.93
N ARG A 328 2.11 25.51 22.72
CA ARG A 328 3.04 26.61 23.07
C ARG A 328 3.67 27.24 21.83
N LYS A 329 4.14 26.41 20.90
CA LYS A 329 4.69 26.87 19.61
C LYS A 329 3.67 27.63 18.76
N ALA A 330 2.39 27.30 18.90
CA ALA A 330 1.29 27.97 18.22
C ALA A 330 0.86 29.29 18.91
N GLY A 331 1.39 29.59 20.13
CA GLY A 331 1.00 30.72 20.96
C GLY A 331 -0.31 30.49 21.72
N TRP A 332 -0.69 29.24 21.98
CA TRP A 332 -1.89 28.86 22.72
C TRP A 332 -1.52 28.38 24.13
N ASP A 333 -0.92 29.30 24.88
CA ASP A 333 -0.36 29.00 26.22
C ASP A 333 -1.43 28.67 27.25
N ASP A 334 -2.62 29.24 27.14
CA ASP A 334 -3.80 28.90 27.92
C ASP A 334 -4.19 27.42 27.79
N LEU A 335 -4.37 26.94 26.55
CA LEU A 335 -4.67 25.54 26.26
C LEU A 335 -3.51 24.61 26.64
N ALA A 336 -2.28 25.06 26.45
CA ALA A 336 -1.09 24.30 26.85
C ALA A 336 -0.99 24.13 28.37
N GLY A 337 -1.32 25.19 29.13
CA GLY A 337 -1.36 25.17 30.60
C GLY A 337 -2.46 24.23 31.11
N HIS A 338 -3.66 24.30 30.53
CA HIS A 338 -4.76 23.42 30.89
C HIS A 338 -4.42 21.96 30.57
N ALA A 339 -3.90 21.66 29.37
CA ALA A 339 -3.46 20.30 29.01
C ALA A 339 -2.39 19.73 29.96
N ALA A 340 -1.45 20.58 30.40
CA ALA A 340 -0.40 20.18 31.33
C ALA A 340 -0.90 19.92 32.75
N SER A 341 -2.06 20.47 33.13
CA SER A 341 -2.67 20.29 34.46
C SER A 341 -3.58 19.06 34.54
N LEU A 342 -3.81 18.34 33.44
CA LEU A 342 -4.63 17.12 33.42
C LEU A 342 -3.83 15.96 34.04
N ASP A 343 -4.25 15.50 35.19
CA ASP A 343 -3.57 14.44 35.97
C ASP A 343 -3.86 13.03 35.47
N SER A 344 -4.88 12.84 34.63
CA SER A 344 -5.30 11.56 34.12
C SER A 344 -5.03 11.38 32.64
N TRP A 345 -4.74 10.14 32.26
CA TRP A 345 -4.63 9.74 30.86
C TRP A 345 -5.40 8.44 30.64
N PRO A 346 -6.72 8.51 30.39
CA PRO A 346 -7.58 7.34 30.26
C PRO A 346 -7.14 6.36 29.17
N LYS A 347 -6.74 6.85 27.97
CA LYS A 347 -6.19 5.98 26.93
C LYS A 347 -4.99 5.18 27.41
N GLY A 348 -4.06 5.80 28.15
CA GLY A 348 -2.90 5.10 28.71
C GLY A 348 -3.28 4.06 29.79
N ALA A 349 -4.32 4.30 30.56
CA ALA A 349 -4.82 3.32 31.53
C ALA A 349 -5.46 2.11 30.84
N VAL A 350 -6.30 2.35 29.83
CA VAL A 350 -6.91 1.28 29.02
C VAL A 350 -5.85 0.46 28.29
N LEU A 351 -4.82 1.10 27.74
CA LEU A 351 -3.70 0.37 27.13
C LEU A 351 -3.03 -0.58 28.11
N LEU A 352 -2.70 -0.11 29.34
CA LEU A 352 -2.09 -0.99 30.34
C LEU A 352 -2.98 -2.19 30.70
N ASP A 353 -4.29 -2.00 30.77
CA ASP A 353 -5.23 -3.09 30.98
C ASP A 353 -5.21 -4.11 29.83
N GLN A 354 -5.20 -3.64 28.59
CA GLN A 354 -5.06 -4.49 27.40
C GLN A 354 -3.72 -5.25 27.41
N LEU A 355 -2.61 -4.59 27.69
CA LEU A 355 -1.29 -5.24 27.75
C LEU A 355 -1.26 -6.35 28.81
N ARG A 356 -1.86 -6.13 29.98
CA ARG A 356 -1.95 -7.16 31.04
C ARG A 356 -2.83 -8.35 30.64
N ARG A 357 -3.90 -8.14 29.88
CA ARG A 357 -4.74 -9.23 29.35
C ARG A 357 -3.97 -10.14 28.43
N HIS A 358 -3.16 -9.58 27.54
CA HIS A 358 -2.32 -10.34 26.62
C HIS A 358 -1.11 -10.99 27.30
N ASP A 359 -0.60 -10.41 28.38
CA ASP A 359 0.48 -10.98 29.20
C ASP A 359 0.00 -12.20 30.02
N SER A 360 -1.25 -12.18 30.50
CA SER A 360 -1.83 -13.27 31.31
C SER A 360 -2.31 -14.47 30.50
N GLY A 361 -2.19 -14.46 29.17
CA GLY A 361 -2.69 -15.54 28.32
C GLY A 361 -4.23 -15.71 28.32
N THR A 362 -4.96 -14.76 28.93
CA THR A 362 -6.44 -14.75 28.94
C THR A 362 -7.05 -14.13 27.69
N GLY A 363 -6.22 -13.63 26.77
CA GLY A 363 -6.59 -13.22 25.42
C GLY A 363 -6.84 -14.45 24.52
N ALA A 364 -7.12 -14.23 23.24
CA ALA A 364 -7.23 -15.28 22.22
C ALA A 364 -5.88 -15.95 21.90
N GLY A 365 -5.01 -16.13 22.92
CA GLY A 365 -3.70 -16.75 22.82
C GLY A 365 -3.74 -18.25 22.53
N PRO A 366 -2.60 -18.86 22.20
CA PRO A 366 -2.50 -20.30 22.01
C PRO A 366 -2.93 -21.04 23.30
N ALA A 367 -3.47 -22.22 23.13
CA ALA A 367 -3.86 -23.11 24.24
C ALA A 367 -2.71 -23.44 25.22
N ASP A 368 -1.49 -23.00 24.90
CA ASP A 368 -0.24 -23.31 25.62
C ASP A 368 0.12 -22.26 26.69
N GLY A 369 -0.68 -21.19 26.87
CA GLY A 369 -0.47 -20.21 27.94
C GLY A 369 0.73 -19.25 27.79
N GLU A 370 1.35 -19.19 26.60
CA GLU A 370 2.40 -18.21 26.34
C GLU A 370 1.80 -16.80 26.13
N PRO A 371 2.47 -15.73 26.62
CA PRO A 371 2.04 -14.35 26.37
C PRO A 371 2.01 -14.03 24.89
N ASP A 372 1.00 -13.26 24.45
CA ASP A 372 0.95 -12.77 23.07
C ASP A 372 1.99 -11.68 22.83
N LYS A 373 2.60 -11.69 21.63
CA LYS A 373 3.41 -10.55 21.16
C LYS A 373 2.47 -9.41 20.77
N VAL A 374 2.61 -8.25 21.40
CA VAL A 374 1.74 -7.08 21.21
C VAL A 374 2.53 -5.92 20.61
N LEU A 375 2.07 -5.41 19.47
CA LEU A 375 2.61 -4.23 18.81
C LEU A 375 1.71 -3.02 19.09
N VAL A 376 2.24 -2.01 19.79
CA VAL A 376 1.52 -0.76 20.08
C VAL A 376 2.02 0.33 19.13
N PHE A 377 1.12 0.90 18.35
CA PHE A 377 1.40 2.02 17.46
C PHE A 377 0.92 3.36 18.00
N THR A 378 1.77 4.39 17.87
CA THR A 378 1.40 5.80 17.98
C THR A 378 2.06 6.60 16.85
N ALA A 379 1.39 7.63 16.32
CA ALA A 379 2.00 8.51 15.33
C ALA A 379 3.03 9.48 15.94
N PHE A 380 3.01 9.67 17.27
CA PHE A 380 3.69 10.80 17.91
C PHE A 380 4.79 10.36 18.88
N ARG A 381 5.98 10.97 18.71
CA ARG A 381 7.12 10.69 19.56
C ARG A 381 6.85 11.01 21.04
N HIS A 382 6.18 12.13 21.33
CA HIS A 382 5.86 12.49 22.72
C HIS A 382 4.92 11.48 23.39
N THR A 383 3.92 10.98 22.64
CA THR A 383 3.05 9.91 23.14
C THR A 383 3.85 8.62 23.37
N LEU A 384 4.77 8.27 22.46
CA LEU A 384 5.64 7.10 22.61
C LEU A 384 6.48 7.18 23.89
N ASP A 385 7.09 8.36 24.18
CA ASP A 385 7.91 8.56 25.37
C ASP A 385 7.07 8.46 26.66
N GLN A 386 5.84 9.00 26.67
CA GLN A 386 4.90 8.84 27.78
C GLN A 386 4.47 7.39 27.99
N LEU A 387 4.19 6.67 26.89
CA LEU A 387 3.85 5.24 26.94
C LEU A 387 5.00 4.43 27.51
N ALA A 388 6.22 4.68 27.05
CA ALA A 388 7.41 3.98 27.52
C ALA A 388 7.61 4.14 29.02
N ALA A 389 7.46 5.37 29.55
CA ALA A 389 7.54 5.61 31.00
C ALA A 389 6.43 4.87 31.74
N LYS A 390 5.16 4.98 31.28
CA LYS A 390 4.00 4.39 31.94
C LYS A 390 4.04 2.86 31.94
N VAL A 391 4.51 2.25 30.86
CA VAL A 391 4.66 0.79 30.71
C VAL A 391 5.81 0.29 31.61
N ALA A 392 6.91 1.03 31.68
CA ALA A 392 8.03 0.73 32.58
C ALA A 392 7.62 0.83 34.06
N ASP A 393 6.88 1.90 34.46
CA ASP A 393 6.34 2.06 35.82
C ASP A 393 5.37 0.93 36.20
N ALA A 394 4.67 0.38 35.23
CA ALA A 394 3.79 -0.78 35.42
C ALA A 394 4.56 -2.12 35.49
N GLY A 395 5.89 -2.12 35.33
CA GLY A 395 6.73 -3.30 35.36
C GLY A 395 6.61 -4.20 34.13
N ILE A 396 6.10 -3.68 33.00
CA ILE A 396 5.94 -4.44 31.75
C ILE A 396 7.19 -4.24 30.87
N PRO A 397 7.96 -5.31 30.57
CA PRO A 397 9.12 -5.21 29.69
C PRO A 397 8.69 -4.89 28.24
N ALA A 398 9.26 -3.82 27.66
CA ALA A 398 8.91 -3.41 26.30
C ALA A 398 10.14 -2.98 25.50
N ALA A 399 10.19 -3.32 24.24
CA ALA A 399 11.11 -2.76 23.27
C ALA A 399 10.52 -1.45 22.70
N ILE A 400 11.40 -0.48 22.39
CA ILE A 400 10.98 0.83 21.85
C ILE A 400 11.58 1.01 20.46
N TYR A 401 10.72 1.39 19.49
CA TYR A 401 11.13 1.60 18.12
C TYR A 401 10.62 2.93 17.57
N HIS A 402 11.51 3.75 17.00
CA HIS A 402 11.13 5.01 16.35
C HIS A 402 12.13 5.42 15.25
N GLY A 403 11.72 6.36 14.40
CA GLY A 403 12.46 6.76 13.20
C GLY A 403 13.87 7.27 13.44
N SER A 404 14.09 7.99 14.55
CA SER A 404 15.40 8.59 14.89
C SER A 404 16.40 7.61 15.51
N LEU A 405 16.04 6.34 15.76
CA LEU A 405 16.99 5.32 16.22
C LEU A 405 18.02 5.02 15.13
N PRO A 406 19.31 4.85 15.47
CA PRO A 406 20.31 4.28 14.57
C PRO A 406 19.89 2.89 14.05
N ARG A 407 20.33 2.52 12.84
CA ARG A 407 19.98 1.23 12.22
C ARG A 407 20.23 0.04 13.15
N ARG A 408 21.39 0.02 13.82
CA ARG A 408 21.78 -1.05 14.76
C ARG A 408 20.78 -1.18 15.92
N ASP A 409 20.31 -0.07 16.47
CA ASP A 409 19.39 -0.07 17.61
C ASP A 409 17.96 -0.44 17.16
N LYS A 410 17.57 -0.08 15.94
CA LYS A 410 16.35 -0.57 15.30
C LYS A 410 16.35 -2.10 15.16
N GLU A 411 17.47 -2.68 14.72
CA GLU A 411 17.62 -4.12 14.59
C GLU A 411 17.58 -4.83 15.96
N LYS A 412 18.22 -4.24 16.97
CA LYS A 412 18.16 -4.74 18.36
C LYS A 412 16.74 -4.71 18.93
N ALA A 413 16.00 -3.63 18.72
CA ALA A 413 14.63 -3.52 19.23
C ALA A 413 13.72 -4.60 18.64
N ILE A 414 13.85 -4.89 17.34
CA ILE A 414 13.06 -5.96 16.69
C ILE A 414 13.51 -7.35 17.16
N ALA A 415 14.82 -7.58 17.34
CA ALA A 415 15.32 -8.85 17.86
C ALA A 415 14.82 -9.08 19.30
N SER A 416 14.94 -8.07 20.17
CA SER A 416 14.42 -8.15 21.54
C SER A 416 12.92 -8.38 21.58
N PHE A 417 12.13 -7.72 20.71
CA PHE A 417 10.69 -7.97 20.60
C PHE A 417 10.38 -9.41 20.15
N ARG A 418 11.21 -9.98 19.28
CA ARG A 418 11.01 -11.36 18.82
C ARG A 418 11.36 -12.36 19.93
N ASP A 419 12.48 -12.15 20.62
CA ASP A 419 13.11 -13.20 21.41
C ASP A 419 12.94 -12.98 22.92
N ASP A 420 12.93 -11.71 23.43
CA ASP A 420 13.05 -11.43 24.87
C ASP A 420 11.78 -10.83 25.49
N VAL A 421 11.11 -9.88 24.80
CA VAL A 421 9.97 -9.13 25.37
C VAL A 421 8.70 -9.31 24.55
N HIS A 422 7.54 -9.13 25.21
CA HIS A 422 6.24 -9.36 24.56
C HIS A 422 5.60 -8.08 24.02
N VAL A 423 6.13 -6.90 24.34
CA VAL A 423 5.58 -5.62 23.90
C VAL A 423 6.59 -4.85 23.06
N LEU A 424 6.14 -4.34 21.91
CA LEU A 424 6.87 -3.36 21.11
C LEU A 424 6.07 -2.06 21.04
N LEU A 425 6.63 -0.98 21.59
CA LEU A 425 6.08 0.36 21.45
C LEU A 425 6.71 1.04 20.22
N SER A 426 5.92 1.48 19.27
CA SER A 426 6.45 1.96 18.00
C SER A 426 5.78 3.22 17.48
N THR A 427 6.57 4.08 16.82
CA THR A 427 6.04 5.05 15.87
C THR A 427 5.90 4.44 14.48
N GLU A 428 5.22 5.13 13.55
CA GLU A 428 4.96 4.66 12.18
C GLU A 428 6.20 4.17 11.42
N SER A 429 7.39 4.64 11.81
CA SER A 429 8.66 4.22 11.18
C SER A 429 9.01 2.73 11.37
N ALA A 430 8.44 2.02 12.36
CA ALA A 430 8.57 0.57 12.46
C ALA A 430 7.72 -0.16 11.42
N GLY A 431 6.70 0.53 10.92
CA GLY A 431 5.85 0.02 9.85
C GLY A 431 6.55 -0.08 8.51
N GLU A 432 7.65 0.62 8.24
CA GLU A 432 8.29 0.61 6.93
C GLU A 432 9.31 -0.54 6.79
N GLY A 433 8.99 -1.51 5.92
CA GLY A 433 9.94 -2.53 5.44
C GLY A 433 10.26 -3.69 6.39
N ARG A 434 9.63 -3.83 7.56
CA ARG A 434 9.93 -4.93 8.51
C ARG A 434 8.88 -6.04 8.48
N ASN A 435 9.35 -7.28 8.55
CA ASN A 435 8.47 -8.44 8.72
C ASN A 435 8.21 -8.67 10.22
N LEU A 436 6.96 -8.45 10.64
CA LEU A 436 6.48 -8.65 12.00
C LEU A 436 5.42 -9.77 12.09
N GLN A 437 5.44 -10.74 11.16
CA GLN A 437 4.46 -11.83 11.09
C GLN A 437 4.46 -12.76 12.31
N PHE A 438 5.53 -12.75 13.11
CA PHE A 438 5.55 -13.46 14.39
C PHE A 438 4.67 -12.80 15.47
N CYS A 439 4.15 -11.60 15.20
CA CYS A 439 3.18 -10.89 16.02
C CYS A 439 1.83 -10.89 15.31
N HIS A 440 0.74 -11.03 16.05
CA HIS A 440 -0.61 -11.03 15.50
C HIS A 440 -1.55 -10.07 16.25
N VAL A 441 -1.09 -9.44 17.34
CA VAL A 441 -1.86 -8.44 18.10
C VAL A 441 -1.31 -7.06 17.86
N MET A 442 -2.20 -6.13 17.49
CA MET A 442 -1.87 -4.72 17.27
C MET A 442 -2.82 -3.82 18.05
N ILE A 443 -2.26 -2.83 18.75
CA ILE A 443 -3.04 -1.80 19.43
C ILE A 443 -2.65 -0.43 18.84
N ASN A 444 -3.62 0.28 18.28
CA ASN A 444 -3.45 1.67 17.87
C ASN A 444 -3.79 2.60 19.02
N MET A 445 -2.78 3.27 19.58
CA MET A 445 -2.93 4.29 20.63
C MET A 445 -3.62 5.53 20.10
N ASP A 446 -3.34 5.90 18.87
CA ASP A 446 -3.98 6.93 18.08
C ASP A 446 -4.30 6.39 16.68
N LEU A 447 -5.42 6.87 16.14
CA LEU A 447 -5.86 6.49 14.82
C LEU A 447 -5.30 7.49 13.80
N PRO A 448 -4.56 7.03 12.78
CA PRO A 448 -4.23 7.90 11.66
C PRO A 448 -5.51 8.39 10.98
N TRP A 449 -5.59 9.68 10.70
CA TRP A 449 -6.72 10.19 9.91
C TRP A 449 -6.64 9.73 8.45
N ASN A 450 -5.43 9.49 7.95
CA ASN A 450 -5.27 8.85 6.64
C ASN A 450 -5.50 7.33 6.77
N PRO A 451 -6.59 6.80 6.22
CA PRO A 451 -6.92 5.39 6.34
C PRO A 451 -5.89 4.46 5.68
N MET A 452 -5.12 4.94 4.69
CA MET A 452 -4.01 4.19 4.10
C MET A 452 -2.91 3.84 5.10
N GLN A 453 -2.69 4.69 6.11
CA GLN A 453 -1.71 4.40 7.16
C GLN A 453 -2.20 3.26 8.07
N ILE A 454 -3.50 3.16 8.34
CA ILE A 454 -4.09 2.04 9.09
C ILE A 454 -3.86 0.74 8.32
N GLU A 455 -4.14 0.76 7.02
CA GLU A 455 -3.94 -0.40 6.16
C GLU A 455 -2.46 -0.80 6.06
N GLN A 456 -1.55 0.16 5.95
CA GLN A 456 -0.11 -0.08 5.96
C GLN A 456 0.36 -0.68 7.29
N ARG A 457 -0.17 -0.24 8.43
CA ARG A 457 0.10 -0.85 9.74
C ARG A 457 -0.36 -2.31 9.77
N LEU A 458 -1.62 -2.57 9.39
CA LEU A 458 -2.18 -3.93 9.31
C LEU A 458 -1.40 -4.84 8.38
N GLY A 459 -1.01 -4.35 7.22
CA GLY A 459 -0.20 -5.10 6.25
C GLY A 459 1.18 -5.54 6.74
N ARG A 460 1.61 -5.14 7.95
CA ARG A 460 2.86 -5.63 8.59
C ARG A 460 2.68 -6.97 9.28
N LEU A 461 1.48 -7.23 9.80
CA LEU A 461 1.13 -8.45 10.50
C LEU A 461 0.36 -9.40 9.59
N HIS A 462 -0.57 -8.87 8.81
CA HIS A 462 -1.47 -9.63 7.96
C HIS A 462 -0.90 -9.78 6.55
N ARG A 463 -0.05 -10.78 6.39
CA ARG A 463 0.59 -11.16 5.11
C ARG A 463 0.57 -12.66 4.93
N VAL A 464 0.81 -13.10 3.70
CA VAL A 464 1.05 -14.52 3.38
C VAL A 464 2.17 -15.06 4.28
N GLY A 465 1.87 -16.12 5.02
CA GLY A 465 2.75 -16.68 6.06
C GLY A 465 2.32 -16.36 7.49
N GLN A 466 1.32 -15.50 7.71
CA GLN A 466 0.66 -15.36 9.00
C GLN A 466 -0.26 -16.57 9.22
N THR A 467 -0.13 -17.25 10.36
CA THR A 467 -0.89 -18.47 10.70
C THR A 467 -2.00 -18.24 11.71
N ARG A 468 -2.03 -17.06 12.35
CA ARG A 468 -2.98 -16.69 13.41
C ARG A 468 -3.83 -15.51 12.97
N ASP A 469 -5.08 -15.46 13.44
CA ASP A 469 -5.95 -14.31 13.25
C ASP A 469 -5.31 -13.04 13.81
N VAL A 470 -5.39 -11.95 13.06
CA VAL A 470 -4.81 -10.67 13.46
C VAL A 470 -5.82 -9.89 14.28
N LEU A 471 -5.49 -9.66 15.53
CA LEU A 471 -6.29 -8.89 16.47
C LEU A 471 -5.85 -7.42 16.41
N LEU A 472 -6.80 -6.54 16.14
CA LEU A 472 -6.58 -5.11 16.08
C LEU A 472 -7.45 -4.39 17.10
N THR A 473 -6.85 -3.68 18.05
CA THR A 473 -7.57 -2.83 19.00
C THR A 473 -7.28 -1.36 18.72
N ASN A 474 -8.32 -0.56 18.51
CA ASN A 474 -8.21 0.89 18.34
C ASN A 474 -8.67 1.59 19.63
N LEU A 475 -7.81 2.47 20.18
CA LEU A 475 -8.15 3.28 21.35
C LEU A 475 -8.58 4.68 20.90
N VAL A 476 -9.83 5.04 21.09
CA VAL A 476 -10.41 6.31 20.62
C VAL A 476 -11.09 7.04 21.76
N ALA A 477 -10.74 8.31 21.97
CA ALA A 477 -11.44 9.15 22.94
C ALA A 477 -12.73 9.70 22.33
N LYS A 478 -13.83 9.63 23.08
CA LYS A 478 -15.11 10.22 22.67
C LYS A 478 -15.03 11.75 22.58
N GLY A 479 -15.80 12.33 21.67
CA GLY A 479 -15.84 13.77 21.43
C GLY A 479 -14.65 14.30 20.65
N THR A 480 -13.82 13.43 20.06
CA THR A 480 -12.68 13.83 19.24
C THR A 480 -12.94 13.65 17.74
N ILE A 481 -12.10 14.31 16.93
CA ILE A 481 -12.15 14.12 15.46
C ILE A 481 -11.86 12.66 15.09
N GLU A 482 -11.01 11.96 15.85
CA GLU A 482 -10.72 10.54 15.65
C GLU A 482 -11.99 9.67 15.69
N GLU A 483 -12.91 9.96 16.61
CA GLU A 483 -14.18 9.23 16.71
C GLU A 483 -15.01 9.37 15.42
N GLN A 484 -15.11 10.57 14.87
CA GLN A 484 -15.87 10.81 13.64
C GLN A 484 -15.21 10.15 12.43
N VAL A 485 -13.88 10.23 12.34
CA VAL A 485 -13.10 9.56 11.30
C VAL A 485 -13.36 8.06 11.34
N LEU A 486 -13.22 7.44 12.51
CA LEU A 486 -13.41 6.00 12.66
C LEU A 486 -14.83 5.59 12.33
N ARG A 487 -15.84 6.33 12.80
CA ARG A 487 -17.25 6.06 12.52
C ARG A 487 -17.51 5.99 11.00
N VAL A 488 -17.01 6.95 10.23
CA VAL A 488 -17.16 6.97 8.77
C VAL A 488 -16.43 5.78 8.13
N LEU A 489 -15.19 5.51 8.53
CA LEU A 489 -14.39 4.44 7.96
C LEU A 489 -14.97 3.05 8.25
N GLU A 490 -15.52 2.83 9.45
CA GLU A 490 -16.18 1.55 9.80
C GLU A 490 -17.55 1.42 9.13
N SER A 491 -18.43 2.42 9.30
CA SER A 491 -19.83 2.29 8.88
C SER A 491 -20.02 2.35 7.35
N LYS A 492 -19.17 3.09 6.64
CA LYS A 492 -19.34 3.35 5.20
C LYS A 492 -18.50 2.45 4.30
N ILE A 493 -17.29 2.14 4.72
CA ILE A 493 -16.39 1.32 3.90
C ILE A 493 -16.00 -0.01 4.53
N ASN A 494 -16.41 -0.30 5.77
CA ASN A 494 -15.98 -1.51 6.52
C ASN A 494 -14.46 -1.66 6.48
N LEU A 495 -13.73 -0.60 6.85
CA LEU A 495 -12.27 -0.49 6.68
C LEU A 495 -11.51 -1.76 7.10
N PHE A 496 -11.91 -2.37 8.21
CA PHE A 496 -11.18 -3.51 8.76
C PHE A 496 -11.49 -4.85 8.07
N GLU A 497 -12.55 -4.90 7.27
CA GLU A 497 -12.87 -6.05 6.41
C GLU A 497 -12.17 -5.94 5.05
N LEU A 498 -11.73 -4.74 4.67
CA LEU A 498 -11.04 -4.55 3.39
C LEU A 498 -9.71 -5.30 3.38
N VAL A 499 -9.39 -5.79 2.23
CA VAL A 499 -8.09 -6.36 1.95
C VAL A 499 -7.05 -5.27 1.76
N VAL A 500 -5.79 -5.53 2.13
CA VAL A 500 -4.67 -4.59 1.90
C VAL A 500 -4.63 -4.19 0.43
N GLY A 501 -4.73 -2.89 0.14
CA GLY A 501 -4.74 -2.28 -1.20
C GLY A 501 -6.13 -2.00 -1.78
N GLU A 502 -7.22 -2.57 -1.27
CA GLU A 502 -8.57 -2.22 -1.72
C GLU A 502 -8.93 -0.77 -1.38
N LEU A 503 -8.42 -0.30 -0.26
CA LEU A 503 -8.67 1.06 0.20
C LEU A 503 -8.10 2.13 -0.75
N ASP A 504 -6.87 1.95 -1.26
CA ASP A 504 -6.25 2.86 -2.24
C ASP A 504 -7.12 2.97 -3.51
N MET A 505 -7.71 1.84 -3.91
CA MET A 505 -8.61 1.77 -5.04
C MET A 505 -9.95 2.48 -4.81
N ILE A 506 -10.48 2.40 -3.59
CA ILE A 506 -11.71 3.08 -3.21
C ILE A 506 -11.46 4.60 -3.14
N LEU A 507 -10.39 5.02 -2.48
CA LEU A 507 -10.06 6.45 -2.35
C LEU A 507 -9.74 7.10 -3.69
N GLY A 508 -9.01 6.42 -4.57
CA GLY A 508 -8.70 6.90 -5.91
C GLY A 508 -9.93 7.08 -6.82
N ARG A 509 -11.09 6.51 -6.45
CA ARG A 509 -12.36 6.73 -7.15
C ARG A 509 -13.10 7.97 -6.71
N VAL A 510 -12.81 8.49 -5.52
CA VAL A 510 -13.38 9.78 -5.07
C VAL A 510 -12.72 10.91 -5.87
N ASP A 511 -11.38 10.94 -5.91
CA ASP A 511 -10.58 11.86 -6.73
C ASP A 511 -9.15 11.27 -6.83
N ASP A 512 -8.46 11.46 -7.97
CA ASP A 512 -7.09 10.99 -8.21
C ASP A 512 -6.07 11.55 -7.18
N ASP A 513 -6.31 12.74 -6.62
CA ASP A 513 -5.49 13.42 -5.62
C ASP A 513 -6.23 13.60 -4.27
N PHE A 514 -7.18 12.70 -3.93
CA PHE A 514 -8.01 12.83 -2.75
C PHE A 514 -7.19 12.75 -1.45
N ASP A 515 -7.11 13.87 -0.73
CA ASP A 515 -6.49 13.96 0.60
C ASP A 515 -7.57 13.93 1.69
N PHE A 516 -7.85 12.72 2.18
CA PHE A 516 -8.85 12.49 3.22
C PHE A 516 -8.57 13.29 4.49
N GLU A 517 -7.31 13.39 4.97
CA GLU A 517 -6.95 14.16 6.17
C GLU A 517 -7.28 15.65 6.02
N SER A 518 -6.95 16.23 4.86
CA SER A 518 -7.26 17.64 4.58
C SER A 518 -8.75 17.85 4.45
N THR A 519 -9.48 16.92 3.86
CA THR A 519 -10.94 16.98 3.70
C THR A 519 -11.64 16.96 5.06
N VAL A 520 -11.27 16.03 5.95
CA VAL A 520 -11.80 15.94 7.31
C VAL A 520 -11.49 17.21 8.12
N PHE A 521 -10.22 17.68 8.10
CA PHE A 521 -9.86 18.87 8.84
C PHE A 521 -10.58 20.13 8.32
N ASN A 522 -10.74 20.27 7.01
CA ASN A 522 -11.50 21.36 6.41
C ASN A 522 -12.99 21.30 6.79
N ALA A 523 -13.59 20.11 6.80
CA ALA A 523 -14.96 19.92 7.28
C ALA A 523 -15.10 20.36 8.73
N PHE A 524 -14.16 19.98 9.60
CA PHE A 524 -14.15 20.34 11.01
C PHE A 524 -14.04 21.87 11.24
N VAL A 525 -13.05 22.54 10.65
CA VAL A 525 -12.83 23.98 10.88
C VAL A 525 -13.92 24.85 10.23
N SER A 526 -14.59 24.36 9.20
CA SER A 526 -15.69 25.10 8.55
C SER A 526 -17.05 24.90 9.22
N SER A 527 -17.18 23.93 10.13
CA SER A 527 -18.41 23.67 10.90
C SER A 527 -18.56 24.68 12.05
N GLY A 528 -19.79 25.02 12.38
CA GLY A 528 -20.12 25.89 13.51
C GLY A 528 -20.04 25.15 14.85
N ASP A 529 -20.41 23.87 14.85
CA ASP A 529 -20.42 22.99 16.02
C ASP A 529 -20.15 21.52 15.63
N ASP A 530 -20.24 20.63 16.61
CA ASP A 530 -20.00 19.20 16.41
C ASP A 530 -21.14 18.51 15.65
N ALA A 531 -22.36 19.03 15.70
CA ALA A 531 -23.49 18.46 14.97
C ALA A 531 -23.32 18.74 13.45
N GLU A 532 -22.99 19.99 13.08
CA GLU A 532 -22.69 20.32 11.68
C GLU A 532 -21.45 19.57 11.18
N PHE A 533 -20.45 19.37 12.04
CA PHE A 533 -19.29 18.53 11.67
C PHE A 533 -19.70 17.08 11.39
N ALA A 534 -20.55 16.50 12.22
CA ALA A 534 -21.06 15.16 12.00
C ALA A 534 -21.85 15.03 10.69
N GLU A 535 -22.69 16.02 10.35
CA GLU A 535 -23.40 16.06 9.06
C GLU A 535 -22.44 16.11 7.86
N ARG A 536 -21.39 16.93 7.94
CA ARG A 536 -20.38 17.01 6.88
C ARG A 536 -19.58 15.71 6.74
N MET A 537 -19.30 15.03 7.86
CA MET A 537 -18.67 13.72 7.85
C MET A 537 -19.55 12.64 7.21
N GLU A 538 -20.88 12.71 7.39
CA GLU A 538 -21.83 11.82 6.68
C GLU A 538 -21.75 11.99 5.16
N VAL A 539 -21.67 13.24 4.66
CA VAL A 539 -21.52 13.50 3.22
C VAL A 539 -20.22 12.90 2.68
N ILE A 540 -19.09 13.09 3.38
CA ILE A 540 -17.81 12.48 3.02
C ILE A 540 -17.94 10.95 3.03
N GLY A 541 -18.64 10.40 4.02
CA GLY A 541 -18.91 8.97 4.13
C GLY A 541 -19.73 8.42 2.97
N ASP A 542 -20.73 9.13 2.51
CA ASP A 542 -21.58 8.73 1.37
C ASP A 542 -20.79 8.74 0.05
N ASP A 543 -19.85 9.67 -0.12
CA ASP A 543 -18.93 9.67 -1.27
C ASP A 543 -18.02 8.42 -1.24
N LEU A 544 -17.49 8.06 -0.08
CA LEU A 544 -16.69 6.83 0.10
C LEU A 544 -17.53 5.57 -0.13
N ALA A 545 -18.76 5.52 0.36
CA ALA A 545 -19.67 4.37 0.17
C ALA A 545 -20.00 4.16 -1.31
N ARG A 546 -20.23 5.24 -2.05
CA ARG A 546 -20.42 5.18 -3.52
C ARG A 546 -19.17 4.67 -4.21
N ALA A 547 -18.00 5.23 -3.89
CA ALA A 547 -16.72 4.79 -4.44
C ALA A 547 -16.44 3.30 -4.16
N ARG A 548 -16.80 2.80 -2.96
CA ARG A 548 -16.72 1.37 -2.60
C ARG A 548 -17.66 0.52 -3.47
N THR A 549 -18.90 0.94 -3.64
CA THR A 549 -19.88 0.23 -4.47
C THR A 549 -19.39 0.12 -5.92
N ASP A 550 -18.90 1.23 -6.47
CA ASP A 550 -18.33 1.28 -7.82
C ASP A 550 -17.09 0.39 -7.96
N TYR A 551 -16.25 0.33 -6.92
CA TYR A 551 -15.09 -0.56 -6.86
C TYR A 551 -15.53 -2.04 -6.91
N LEU A 552 -16.49 -2.45 -6.08
CA LEU A 552 -16.96 -3.83 -6.03
C LEU A 552 -17.61 -4.26 -7.35
N ALA A 553 -18.45 -3.41 -7.94
CA ALA A 553 -19.06 -3.67 -9.25
C ALA A 553 -18.00 -3.82 -10.36
N SER A 554 -16.95 -3.01 -10.33
CA SER A 554 -15.85 -3.13 -11.29
C SER A 554 -15.03 -4.39 -11.08
N ARG A 555 -14.84 -4.82 -9.83
CA ARG A 555 -14.15 -6.07 -9.50
C ARG A 555 -14.89 -7.28 -10.06
N GLU A 556 -16.21 -7.35 -9.86
CA GLU A 556 -17.05 -8.40 -10.44
C GLU A 556 -16.98 -8.41 -11.98
N ALA A 557 -17.07 -7.24 -12.61
CA ALA A 557 -16.96 -7.14 -14.07
C ALA A 557 -15.59 -7.58 -14.60
N VAL A 558 -14.51 -7.36 -13.86
CA VAL A 558 -13.18 -7.85 -14.20
C VAL A 558 -13.09 -9.36 -14.02
N ASP A 559 -13.66 -9.89 -12.95
CA ASP A 559 -13.68 -11.31 -12.68
C ASP A 559 -14.44 -12.07 -13.78
N ASP A 560 -15.52 -11.47 -14.30
CA ASP A 560 -16.23 -11.99 -15.46
C ASP A 560 -15.42 -11.91 -16.77
N LEU A 561 -14.55 -10.91 -16.91
CA LEU A 561 -13.75 -10.69 -18.12
C LEU A 561 -12.48 -11.53 -18.18
N VAL A 562 -11.87 -11.83 -17.04
CA VAL A 562 -10.58 -12.53 -17.02
C VAL A 562 -10.74 -14.03 -16.90
N GLY A 563 -11.80 -14.54 -16.27
CA GLY A 563 -12.19 -15.98 -16.19
C GLY A 563 -11.11 -16.92 -15.62
N ASP A 564 -11.50 -18.10 -15.21
CA ASP A 564 -10.57 -19.13 -14.76
C ASP A 564 -9.56 -19.47 -15.86
N THR A 565 -8.28 -19.46 -15.51
CA THR A 565 -7.17 -19.87 -16.40
C THR A 565 -6.98 -21.40 -16.42
N ASP A 566 -8.00 -22.17 -16.01
CA ASP A 566 -8.01 -23.62 -16.15
C ASP A 566 -8.32 -24.01 -17.58
N ASP A 567 -7.26 -24.07 -18.43
CA ASP A 567 -7.08 -25.01 -19.54
C ASP A 567 -5.61 -25.04 -19.98
#